data_3509d329642a7540e0f1cb20f05749b4
#
_entry.id   3509d329642a7540e0f1cb20f05749b4
#
_cell.length_a   1.000
_cell.length_b   1.000
_cell.length_c   1.000
_cell.angle_alpha   90.00
_cell.angle_beta   90.00
_cell.angle_gamma   90.00
#
_symmetry.space_group_name_H-M   'P 1'
#
loop_
_entity.id
_entity.type
_entity.pdbx_description
1 polymer ?
#
loop_
_entity_poly.entity_id
_entity_poly.type
_entity_poly.pdbx_seq_one_letter_code
_entity_poly.pdbx_strand_id
1 'polypeptide(L)'
;EYLNKKAGEIAFKTKNLYPNVLVAGGLPPQNLTYRADNRSSDEIINDFSSQAKLIDPYVDFFYFDVLSSINEIKIGIESIKEFNKPYLVGIHISEGTKLPSGEKISDLINNLDTSKLLGVTLSCVSPENFQINLNEIKNLGMPFGFKLNGFIKTSPIPKFDKNKKTKNPSELLGVRKDLTPKKMAEFAQKFKDAGATILGGCCETRPSHIKAFSQLK
;
A
#
# COMPACT_ATOMS: atom_id res chain seq x y z
N GLU A 1 8.46 -14.11 13.23
CA GLU A 1 9.88 -13.85 12.98
C GLU A 1 10.40 -14.63 11.77
N TYR A 2 10.40 -15.97 11.79
CA TYR A 2 10.93 -16.82 10.71
C TYR A 2 10.37 -16.47 9.32
N LEU A 3 9.05 -16.29 9.19
CA LEU A 3 8.41 -16.01 7.89
C LEU A 3 8.83 -14.65 7.32
N ASN A 4 8.97 -13.63 8.15
CA ASN A 4 9.43 -12.31 7.71
C ASN A 4 10.87 -12.34 7.19
N LYS A 5 11.77 -12.99 7.92
CA LYS A 5 13.16 -13.18 7.47
C LYS A 5 13.21 -13.97 6.17
N LYS A 6 12.46 -15.06 6.08
CA LYS A 6 12.42 -15.91 4.88
C LYS A 6 11.89 -15.17 3.65
N ALA A 7 10.86 -14.36 3.82
CA ALA A 7 10.34 -13.50 2.74
C ALA A 7 11.39 -12.49 2.28
N GLY A 8 12.09 -11.83 3.22
CA GLY A 8 13.19 -10.92 2.91
C GLY A 8 14.33 -11.60 2.14
N GLU A 9 14.79 -12.78 2.60
CA GLU A 9 15.82 -13.56 1.90
C GLU A 9 15.42 -13.91 0.45
N ILE A 10 14.17 -14.32 0.23
CA ILE A 10 13.66 -14.66 -1.12
C ILE A 10 13.66 -13.42 -2.00
N ALA A 11 13.15 -12.29 -1.50
CA ALA A 11 13.11 -11.03 -2.25
C ALA A 11 14.53 -10.55 -2.60
N PHE A 12 15.46 -10.60 -1.64
CA PHE A 12 16.86 -10.21 -1.84
C PHE A 12 17.57 -11.11 -2.88
N LYS A 13 17.36 -12.43 -2.81
CA LYS A 13 17.89 -13.37 -3.84
C LYS A 13 17.33 -13.04 -5.23
N THR A 14 16.04 -12.72 -5.32
CA THR A 14 15.41 -12.34 -6.58
C THR A 14 16.00 -11.04 -7.12
N LYS A 15 16.21 -10.03 -6.27
CA LYS A 15 16.88 -8.78 -6.64
C LYS A 15 18.26 -9.01 -7.28
N ASN A 16 19.06 -9.91 -6.71
CA ASN A 16 20.40 -10.19 -7.22
C ASN A 16 20.41 -10.76 -8.65
N LEU A 17 19.29 -11.33 -9.12
CA LEU A 17 19.11 -11.74 -10.51
C LEU A 17 18.69 -10.58 -11.43
N TYR A 18 18.23 -9.46 -10.87
CA TYR A 18 17.70 -8.31 -11.58
C TYR A 18 18.23 -7.01 -10.98
N PRO A 19 19.45 -6.56 -11.36
CA PRO A 19 20.16 -5.47 -10.68
C PRO A 19 19.45 -4.10 -10.72
N ASN A 20 18.49 -3.93 -11.62
CA ASN A 20 17.71 -2.68 -11.73
C ASN A 20 16.40 -2.71 -10.90
N VAL A 21 16.20 -3.75 -10.08
CA VAL A 21 15.00 -3.90 -9.24
C VAL A 21 15.34 -3.52 -7.81
N LEU A 22 14.48 -2.72 -7.19
CA LEU A 22 14.52 -2.41 -5.76
C LEU A 22 13.54 -3.29 -4.98
N VAL A 23 13.90 -3.62 -3.76
CA VAL A 23 13.02 -4.38 -2.84
C VAL A 23 12.39 -3.42 -1.84
N ALA A 24 11.07 -3.36 -1.85
CA ALA A 24 10.29 -2.65 -0.85
C ALA A 24 10.02 -3.55 0.37
N GLY A 25 10.32 -3.06 1.55
CA GLY A 25 9.93 -3.69 2.82
C GLY A 25 8.51 -3.30 3.19
N GLY A 26 7.54 -4.19 2.93
CA GLY A 26 6.13 -3.93 3.22
C GLY A 26 5.86 -3.86 4.72
N LEU A 27 5.27 -2.76 5.17
CA LEU A 27 4.78 -2.51 6.52
C LEU A 27 3.26 -2.27 6.45
N PRO A 28 2.46 -3.36 6.44
CA PRO A 28 1.00 -3.28 6.37
C PRO A 28 0.39 -2.88 7.72
N PRO A 29 -0.94 -2.64 7.79
CA PRO A 29 -1.63 -2.45 9.06
C PRO A 29 -1.30 -3.58 10.06
N GLN A 30 -0.88 -3.20 11.24
CA GLN A 30 -0.41 -4.16 12.26
C GLN A 30 -1.57 -4.80 13.06
N ASN A 31 -2.79 -4.31 12.89
CA ASN A 31 -3.98 -4.85 13.56
C ASN A 31 -5.04 -5.29 12.54
N LEU A 32 -5.86 -4.38 12.03
CA LEU A 32 -6.97 -4.67 11.14
C LEU A 32 -6.85 -3.94 9.82
N THR A 33 -7.06 -4.67 8.71
CA THR A 33 -7.06 -4.08 7.37
C THR A 33 -8.33 -3.25 7.13
N TYR A 34 -8.17 -2.10 6.48
CA TYR A 34 -9.22 -1.13 6.11
C TYR A 34 -9.91 -0.49 7.31
N ARG A 35 -9.22 -0.42 8.42
CA ARG A 35 -9.65 0.28 9.66
C ARG A 35 -8.47 1.05 10.23
N ALA A 36 -8.78 2.22 10.82
CA ALA A 36 -7.80 2.92 11.63
C ALA A 36 -7.38 2.06 12.83
N ASP A 37 -6.09 2.04 13.13
CA ASP A 37 -5.58 1.42 14.35
C ASP A 37 -5.72 2.40 15.52
N ASN A 38 -6.56 2.06 16.48
CA ASN A 38 -6.86 2.87 17.67
C ASN A 38 -6.17 2.33 18.93
N ARG A 39 -5.19 1.46 18.78
CA ARG A 39 -4.37 1.00 19.92
C ARG A 39 -3.45 2.12 20.42
N SER A 40 -2.77 1.87 21.51
CA SER A 40 -1.77 2.83 22.03
C SER A 40 -0.62 3.04 21.03
N SER A 41 -0.02 4.23 21.05
CA SER A 41 1.14 4.53 20.21
C SER A 41 2.28 3.55 20.43
N ASP A 42 2.52 3.15 21.67
CA ASP A 42 3.59 2.21 22.04
C ASP A 42 3.38 0.83 21.42
N GLU A 43 2.14 0.32 21.40
CA GLU A 43 1.82 -0.95 20.73
C GLU A 43 2.07 -0.86 19.23
N ILE A 44 1.64 0.22 18.59
CA ILE A 44 1.80 0.42 17.15
C ILE A 44 3.30 0.58 16.79
N ILE A 45 4.06 1.36 17.58
CA ILE A 45 5.52 1.52 17.41
C ILE A 45 6.22 0.17 17.52
N ASN A 46 5.92 -0.58 18.58
CA ASN A 46 6.55 -1.88 18.82
C ASN A 46 6.31 -2.87 17.68
N ASP A 47 5.10 -2.91 17.14
CA ASP A 47 4.75 -3.82 16.06
C ASP A 47 5.46 -3.42 14.75
N PHE A 48 5.42 -2.15 14.35
CA PHE A 48 6.11 -1.67 13.15
C PHE A 48 7.64 -1.83 13.26
N SER A 49 8.25 -1.40 14.38
CA SER A 49 9.71 -1.50 14.56
C SER A 49 10.17 -2.95 14.61
N SER A 50 9.42 -3.84 15.25
CA SER A 50 9.74 -5.27 15.28
C SER A 50 9.71 -5.89 13.88
N GLN A 51 8.73 -5.57 13.06
CA GLN A 51 8.67 -6.05 11.69
C GLN A 51 9.77 -5.41 10.82
N ALA A 52 9.96 -4.10 10.92
CA ALA A 52 10.98 -3.37 10.18
C ALA A 52 12.37 -3.94 10.44
N LYS A 53 12.74 -4.19 11.72
CA LYS A 53 14.00 -4.80 12.12
C LYS A 53 14.26 -6.17 11.49
N LEU A 54 13.22 -6.97 11.30
CA LEU A 54 13.36 -8.30 10.68
C LEU A 54 13.63 -8.24 9.19
N ILE A 55 13.08 -7.24 8.49
CA ILE A 55 13.16 -7.13 7.03
C ILE A 55 14.23 -6.12 6.57
N ASP A 56 14.67 -5.20 7.43
CA ASP A 56 15.65 -4.16 7.11
C ASP A 56 16.89 -4.66 6.33
N PRO A 57 17.54 -5.78 6.68
CA PRO A 57 18.73 -6.23 5.96
C PRO A 57 18.51 -6.62 4.49
N TYR A 58 17.25 -6.78 4.08
CA TYR A 58 16.87 -7.33 2.78
C TYR A 58 16.24 -6.32 1.83
N VAL A 59 15.96 -5.10 2.31
CA VAL A 59 15.13 -4.11 1.58
C VAL A 59 15.90 -2.81 1.32
N ASP A 60 15.54 -2.12 0.23
CA ASP A 60 16.15 -0.85 -0.15
C ASP A 60 15.42 0.33 0.48
N PHE A 61 14.10 0.21 0.69
CA PHE A 61 13.23 1.20 1.29
C PHE A 61 12.05 0.52 1.97
N PHE A 62 11.35 1.24 2.84
CA PHE A 62 10.12 0.75 3.47
C PHE A 62 8.88 1.20 2.69
N TYR A 63 7.82 0.42 2.76
CA TYR A 63 6.53 0.78 2.17
C TYR A 63 5.41 0.56 3.19
N PHE A 64 4.92 1.64 3.78
CA PHE A 64 3.70 1.63 4.57
C PHE A 64 2.53 1.40 3.63
N ASP A 65 1.94 0.22 3.67
CA ASP A 65 0.96 -0.22 2.65
C ASP A 65 -0.44 -0.36 3.23
N VAL A 66 -1.42 0.32 2.61
CA VAL A 66 -2.85 0.20 2.97
C VAL A 66 -3.18 0.77 4.36
N LEU A 67 -2.45 1.79 4.84
CA LEU A 67 -2.71 2.38 6.14
C LEU A 67 -3.99 3.25 6.12
N SER A 68 -4.70 3.26 7.24
CA SER A 68 -6.08 3.74 7.32
C SER A 68 -6.25 5.01 8.16
N SER A 69 -5.19 5.57 8.73
CA SER A 69 -5.19 6.85 9.44
C SER A 69 -3.85 7.58 9.34
N ILE A 70 -3.88 8.89 9.38
CA ILE A 70 -2.66 9.71 9.41
C ILE A 70 -1.88 9.48 10.69
N ASN A 71 -2.56 9.26 11.80
CA ASN A 71 -1.91 8.94 13.08
C ASN A 71 -1.10 7.64 13.00
N GLU A 72 -1.66 6.58 12.44
CA GLU A 72 -0.97 5.30 12.23
C GLU A 72 0.27 5.48 11.34
N ILE A 73 0.16 6.28 10.28
CA ILE A 73 1.29 6.59 9.38
C ILE A 73 2.39 7.34 10.13
N LYS A 74 2.04 8.37 10.92
CA LYS A 74 3.00 9.13 11.74
C LYS A 74 3.78 8.23 12.69
N ILE A 75 3.07 7.38 13.40
CA ILE A 75 3.65 6.42 14.34
C ILE A 75 4.54 5.41 13.60
N GLY A 76 4.09 4.91 12.46
CA GLY A 76 4.88 4.03 11.60
C GLY A 76 6.18 4.67 11.13
N ILE A 77 6.15 5.92 10.65
CA ILE A 77 7.36 6.66 10.25
C ILE A 77 8.32 6.82 11.41
N GLU A 78 7.81 7.17 12.60
CA GLU A 78 8.63 7.28 13.81
C GLU A 78 9.35 5.96 14.14
N SER A 79 8.64 4.83 14.01
CA SER A 79 9.14 3.50 14.33
C SER A 79 10.31 3.01 13.45
N ILE A 80 10.52 3.64 12.27
CA ILE A 80 11.57 3.26 11.32
C ILE A 80 12.73 4.26 11.24
N LYS A 81 12.72 5.33 12.01
CA LYS A 81 13.75 6.40 11.92
C LYS A 81 15.17 5.89 12.11
N GLU A 82 15.38 4.92 12.99
CA GLU A 82 16.68 4.34 13.27
C GLU A 82 17.33 3.65 12.06
N PHE A 83 16.53 3.11 11.13
CA PHE A 83 17.03 2.39 9.94
C PHE A 83 17.54 3.32 8.83
N ASN A 84 17.26 4.62 8.93
CA ASN A 84 17.75 5.65 8.01
C ASN A 84 17.44 5.42 6.52
N LYS A 85 16.40 4.65 6.18
CA LYS A 85 15.97 4.34 4.81
C LYS A 85 14.85 5.27 4.34
N PRO A 86 14.76 5.51 3.02
CA PRO A 86 13.58 6.18 2.46
C PRO A 86 12.34 5.29 2.58
N TYR A 87 11.18 5.90 2.38
CA TYR A 87 9.90 5.18 2.47
C TYR A 87 8.84 5.70 1.50
N LEU A 88 7.90 4.84 1.15
CA LEU A 88 6.64 5.15 0.49
C LEU A 88 5.49 5.08 1.47
N VAL A 89 4.46 5.88 1.23
CA VAL A 89 3.21 5.83 2.00
C VAL A 89 2.06 5.43 1.08
N GLY A 90 1.42 4.31 1.39
CA GLY A 90 0.20 3.83 0.74
C GLY A 90 -0.99 3.97 1.66
N ILE A 91 -1.86 4.94 1.37
CA ILE A 91 -3.07 5.18 2.14
C ILE A 91 -4.25 4.42 1.56
N HIS A 92 -5.17 4.02 2.43
CA HIS A 92 -6.44 3.39 2.06
C HIS A 92 -7.59 4.38 2.23
N ILE A 93 -8.50 4.42 1.27
CA ILE A 93 -9.66 5.32 1.26
C ILE A 93 -11.00 4.57 1.09
N SER A 94 -10.99 3.24 1.16
CA SER A 94 -12.15 2.38 0.88
C SER A 94 -12.80 2.73 -0.47
N GLU A 95 -14.11 3.04 -0.46
CA GLU A 95 -14.86 3.46 -1.66
C GLU A 95 -15.20 4.97 -1.62
N GLY A 96 -14.45 5.75 -0.83
CA GLY A 96 -14.73 7.16 -0.59
C GLY A 96 -13.60 8.09 -1.01
N THR A 97 -13.58 9.26 -0.38
CA THR A 97 -12.58 10.32 -0.59
C THR A 97 -11.78 10.63 0.68
N LYS A 98 -12.01 9.87 1.75
CA LYS A 98 -11.35 10.04 3.04
C LYS A 98 -10.75 8.72 3.52
N LEU A 99 -9.75 8.81 4.35
CA LEU A 99 -9.23 7.65 5.08
C LEU A 99 -10.34 7.09 6.00
N PRO A 100 -10.30 5.81 6.37
CA PRO A 100 -11.24 5.23 7.33
C PRO A 100 -11.32 5.94 8.70
N SER A 101 -10.28 6.65 9.11
CA SER A 101 -10.24 7.52 10.28
C SER A 101 -10.98 8.85 10.11
N GLY A 102 -11.35 9.22 8.87
CA GLY A 102 -12.11 10.43 8.55
C GLY A 102 -11.30 11.60 8.00
N GLU A 103 -9.96 11.54 8.02
CA GLU A 103 -9.11 12.60 7.47
C GLU A 103 -9.17 12.61 5.93
N LYS A 104 -8.88 13.79 5.35
CA LYS A 104 -8.75 13.95 3.89
C LYS A 104 -7.36 13.54 3.42
N ILE A 105 -7.25 13.17 2.15
CA ILE A 105 -5.94 12.92 1.50
C ILE A 105 -5.05 14.17 1.59
N SER A 106 -5.63 15.36 1.41
CA SER A 106 -4.93 16.65 1.49
C SER A 106 -4.30 16.95 2.86
N ASP A 107 -4.80 16.35 3.94
CA ASP A 107 -4.27 16.57 5.29
C ASP A 107 -2.94 15.83 5.52
N LEU A 108 -2.61 14.85 4.65
CA LEU A 108 -1.49 13.92 4.84
C LEU A 108 -0.15 14.66 4.97
N ILE A 109 0.23 15.46 3.98
CA ILE A 109 1.58 16.04 3.88
C ILE A 109 1.88 17.01 5.01
N ASN A 110 0.89 17.78 5.45
CA ASN A 110 1.05 18.73 6.57
C ASN A 110 1.29 18.02 7.91
N ASN A 111 1.08 16.74 7.97
CA ASN A 111 1.16 15.95 9.19
C ASN A 111 2.34 14.96 9.22
N LEU A 112 3.14 14.86 8.15
CA LEU A 112 4.22 13.88 8.05
C LEU A 112 5.61 14.54 7.96
N ASP A 113 6.62 13.84 8.45
CA ASP A 113 8.00 14.12 8.08
C ASP A 113 8.23 13.63 6.64
N THR A 114 8.39 14.56 5.71
CA THR A 114 8.54 14.25 4.29
C THR A 114 9.99 14.12 3.82
N SER A 115 10.96 14.28 4.72
CA SER A 115 12.40 14.35 4.38
C SER A 115 12.92 13.10 3.63
N LYS A 116 12.34 11.94 3.87
CA LYS A 116 12.67 10.66 3.20
C LYS A 116 11.49 10.04 2.47
N LEU A 117 10.41 10.77 2.29
CA LEU A 117 9.21 10.30 1.62
C LEU A 117 9.44 10.28 0.11
N LEU A 118 9.42 9.11 -0.49
CA LEU A 118 9.57 8.90 -1.94
C LEU A 118 8.30 9.24 -2.72
N GLY A 119 7.15 9.15 -2.09
CA GLY A 119 5.86 9.42 -2.72
C GLY A 119 4.68 8.81 -1.95
N VAL A 120 3.48 9.08 -2.46
CA VAL A 120 2.22 8.62 -1.87
C VAL A 120 1.42 7.81 -2.90
N THR A 121 0.83 6.71 -2.46
CA THR A 121 -0.08 5.91 -3.29
C THR A 121 -1.45 5.77 -2.64
N LEU A 122 -2.52 5.71 -3.45
CA LEU A 122 -3.76 5.12 -2.99
C LEU A 122 -3.64 3.60 -3.15
N SER A 123 -3.68 2.89 -2.03
CA SER A 123 -3.41 1.46 -1.99
C SER A 123 -4.68 0.64 -1.81
N CYS A 124 -4.75 -0.46 -2.55
CA CYS A 124 -5.90 -1.34 -2.59
C CYS A 124 -7.21 -0.60 -2.97
N VAL A 125 -7.14 0.19 -4.02
CA VAL A 125 -8.20 1.06 -4.52
C VAL A 125 -8.72 0.55 -5.86
N SER A 126 -10.03 0.67 -6.12
CA SER A 126 -10.58 0.41 -7.45
C SER A 126 -10.13 1.48 -8.45
N PRO A 127 -10.00 1.17 -9.75
CA PRO A 127 -9.63 2.18 -10.75
C PRO A 127 -10.58 3.38 -10.75
N GLU A 128 -11.87 3.14 -10.59
CA GLU A 128 -12.90 4.18 -10.57
C GLU A 128 -12.74 5.09 -9.35
N ASN A 129 -12.47 4.51 -8.19
CA ASN A 129 -12.28 5.31 -6.97
C ASN A 129 -10.95 6.08 -6.99
N PHE A 130 -9.89 5.52 -7.58
CA PHE A 130 -8.67 6.27 -7.84
C PHE A 130 -8.94 7.48 -8.74
N GLN A 131 -9.74 7.32 -9.79
CA GLN A 131 -10.12 8.40 -10.70
C GLN A 131 -10.82 9.56 -9.99
N ILE A 132 -11.72 9.26 -9.03
CA ILE A 132 -12.44 10.28 -8.26
C ILE A 132 -11.46 11.10 -7.42
N ASN A 133 -10.43 10.46 -6.87
CA ASN A 133 -9.46 11.07 -5.97
C ASN A 133 -8.19 11.59 -6.66
N LEU A 134 -8.09 11.47 -7.99
CA LEU A 134 -6.89 11.80 -8.75
C LEU A 134 -6.39 13.22 -8.54
N ASN A 135 -7.29 14.19 -8.54
CA ASN A 135 -6.92 15.59 -8.34
C ASN A 135 -6.42 15.85 -6.91
N GLU A 136 -7.02 15.22 -5.92
CA GLU A 136 -6.62 15.43 -4.53
C GLU A 136 -5.23 14.87 -4.25
N ILE A 137 -4.93 13.63 -4.72
CA ILE A 137 -3.59 13.06 -4.54
C ILE A 137 -2.53 13.80 -5.36
N LYS A 138 -2.85 14.23 -6.58
CA LYS A 138 -1.97 15.04 -7.42
C LYS A 138 -1.59 16.37 -6.76
N ASN A 139 -2.54 17.01 -6.08
CA ASN A 139 -2.35 18.29 -5.41
C ASN A 139 -1.48 18.20 -4.14
N LEU A 140 -1.06 17.01 -3.72
CA LEU A 140 -0.05 16.86 -2.66
C LEU A 140 1.33 17.41 -3.05
N GLY A 141 1.58 17.67 -4.35
CA GLY A 141 2.82 18.30 -4.83
C GLY A 141 4.05 17.39 -4.77
N MET A 142 3.87 16.07 -4.78
CA MET A 142 4.93 15.07 -4.69
C MET A 142 4.66 13.88 -5.63
N PRO A 143 5.64 12.98 -5.84
CA PRO A 143 5.40 11.75 -6.60
C PRO A 143 4.21 11.00 -6.04
N PHE A 144 3.29 10.61 -6.91
CA PHE A 144 2.07 9.92 -6.51
C PHE A 144 1.73 8.75 -7.43
N GLY A 145 0.84 7.90 -6.97
CA GLY A 145 0.40 6.78 -7.77
C GLY A 145 -0.64 5.89 -7.08
N PHE A 146 -0.65 4.63 -7.48
CA PHE A 146 -1.69 3.69 -7.09
C PHE A 146 -1.20 2.25 -6.96
N LYS A 147 -1.93 1.47 -6.16
CA LYS A 147 -1.99 0.01 -6.21
C LYS A 147 -3.44 -0.40 -6.46
N LEU A 148 -3.79 -0.62 -7.73
CA LEU A 148 -5.16 -0.98 -8.11
C LEU A 148 -5.53 -2.38 -7.64
N ASN A 149 -6.76 -2.56 -7.18
CA ASN A 149 -7.32 -3.85 -6.83
C ASN A 149 -8.42 -4.29 -7.82
N GLY A 150 -8.73 -5.57 -7.79
CA GLY A 150 -9.81 -6.19 -8.55
C GLY A 150 -10.97 -6.68 -7.69
N PHE A 151 -11.20 -6.11 -6.49
CA PHE A 151 -12.37 -6.41 -5.67
C PHE A 151 -13.62 -5.70 -6.20
N ILE A 152 -14.80 -6.25 -5.94
CA ILE A 152 -16.08 -5.57 -6.22
C ILE A 152 -16.21 -4.34 -5.34
N LYS A 153 -15.84 -4.45 -4.06
CA LYS A 153 -15.72 -3.32 -3.13
C LYS A 153 -14.72 -3.65 -2.03
N THR A 154 -14.08 -2.63 -1.46
CA THR A 154 -13.28 -2.77 -0.25
C THR A 154 -14.15 -2.43 0.98
N SER A 155 -14.06 -3.26 2.00
CA SER A 155 -14.71 -3.03 3.29
C SER A 155 -13.87 -3.66 4.39
N PRO A 156 -14.00 -3.20 5.66
CA PRO A 156 -13.24 -3.77 6.76
C PRO A 156 -13.39 -5.29 6.84
N ILE A 157 -12.25 -5.99 6.85
CA ILE A 157 -12.21 -7.44 6.99
C ILE A 157 -12.42 -7.82 8.46
N PRO A 158 -13.31 -8.76 8.78
CA PRO A 158 -13.49 -9.25 10.15
C PRO A 158 -12.20 -9.81 10.74
N LYS A 159 -12.05 -9.71 12.07
CA LYS A 159 -10.97 -10.41 12.78
C LYS A 159 -11.03 -11.91 12.48
N PHE A 160 -9.85 -12.50 12.33
CA PHE A 160 -9.74 -13.95 12.24
C PHE A 160 -10.28 -14.62 13.52
N ASP A 161 -11.24 -15.51 13.38
CA ASP A 161 -11.79 -16.30 14.47
C ASP A 161 -11.46 -17.78 14.22
N LYS A 162 -10.64 -18.37 15.07
CA LYS A 162 -10.20 -19.77 14.96
C LYS A 162 -11.36 -20.76 15.00
N ASN A 163 -12.49 -20.38 15.59
CA ASN A 163 -13.67 -21.22 15.75
C ASN A 163 -14.68 -21.07 14.61
N LYS A 164 -14.43 -20.17 13.67
CA LYS A 164 -15.29 -19.94 12.51
C LYS A 164 -14.56 -20.24 11.23
N LYS A 165 -15.26 -20.88 10.28
CA LYS A 165 -14.78 -21.01 8.91
C LYS A 165 -14.70 -19.61 8.28
N THR A 166 -13.53 -18.98 8.36
CA THR A 166 -13.30 -17.67 7.77
C THR A 166 -13.21 -17.79 6.25
N LYS A 167 -13.99 -17.00 5.54
CA LYS A 167 -13.85 -16.82 4.09
C LYS A 167 -12.58 -16.03 3.82
N ASN A 168 -11.91 -16.33 2.72
CA ASN A 168 -10.77 -15.52 2.26
C ASN A 168 -11.26 -14.14 1.78
N PRO A 169 -10.36 -13.13 1.66
CA PRO A 169 -10.75 -11.80 1.23
C PRO A 169 -11.50 -11.76 -0.11
N SER A 170 -11.12 -12.57 -1.08
CA SER A 170 -11.79 -12.64 -2.40
C SER A 170 -13.23 -13.14 -2.29
N GLU A 171 -13.51 -14.08 -1.39
CA GLU A 171 -14.88 -14.54 -1.12
C GLU A 171 -15.73 -13.49 -0.38
N LEU A 172 -15.09 -12.68 0.47
CA LEU A 172 -15.77 -11.65 1.26
C LEU A 172 -16.05 -10.38 0.45
N LEU A 173 -15.08 -9.96 -0.37
CA LEU A 173 -15.10 -8.68 -1.08
C LEU A 173 -15.55 -8.82 -2.53
N GLY A 174 -15.60 -10.06 -3.04
CA GLY A 174 -15.94 -10.38 -4.42
C GLY A 174 -14.83 -10.02 -5.40
N VAL A 175 -14.84 -10.66 -6.56
CA VAL A 175 -13.82 -10.49 -7.60
C VAL A 175 -14.41 -9.91 -8.87
N ARG A 176 -13.82 -8.85 -9.40
CA ARG A 176 -14.18 -8.22 -10.67
C ARG A 176 -13.54 -8.94 -11.84
N LYS A 177 -14.35 -9.59 -12.63
CA LYS A 177 -13.91 -10.31 -13.84
C LYS A 177 -13.70 -9.39 -15.05
N ASP A 178 -14.27 -8.20 -15.03
CA ASP A 178 -14.16 -7.19 -16.08
C ASP A 178 -12.79 -6.48 -16.08
N LEU A 179 -12.09 -6.45 -14.95
CA LEU A 179 -10.76 -5.85 -14.82
C LEU A 179 -9.67 -6.78 -15.36
N THR A 180 -9.72 -7.05 -16.65
CA THR A 180 -8.66 -7.80 -17.36
C THR A 180 -7.35 -7.00 -17.37
N PRO A 181 -6.18 -7.63 -17.65
CA PRO A 181 -4.91 -6.92 -17.80
C PRO A 181 -4.98 -5.72 -18.76
N LYS A 182 -5.66 -5.90 -19.90
CA LYS A 182 -5.88 -4.82 -20.88
C LYS A 182 -6.71 -3.68 -20.26
N LYS A 183 -7.84 -4.01 -19.63
CA LYS A 183 -8.73 -3.00 -19.03
C LYS A 183 -8.06 -2.22 -17.91
N MET A 184 -7.31 -2.90 -17.05
CA MET A 184 -6.52 -2.23 -16.01
C MET A 184 -5.41 -1.34 -16.59
N ALA A 185 -4.76 -1.76 -17.68
CA ALA A 185 -3.74 -0.96 -18.35
C ALA A 185 -4.34 0.32 -18.99
N GLU A 186 -5.57 0.28 -19.49
CA GLU A 186 -6.27 1.47 -19.99
C GLU A 186 -6.45 2.52 -18.87
N PHE A 187 -6.86 2.10 -17.67
CA PHE A 187 -6.93 2.99 -16.51
C PHE A 187 -5.54 3.49 -16.11
N ALA A 188 -4.56 2.59 -16.02
CA ALA A 188 -3.20 2.93 -15.62
C ALA A 188 -2.55 3.93 -16.58
N GLN A 189 -2.77 3.81 -17.90
CA GLN A 189 -2.29 4.78 -18.89
C GLN A 189 -2.91 6.16 -18.62
N LYS A 190 -4.23 6.23 -18.44
CA LYS A 190 -4.91 7.49 -18.14
C LYS A 190 -4.37 8.18 -16.89
N PHE A 191 -4.07 7.40 -15.84
CA PHE A 191 -3.53 7.95 -14.60
C PHE A 191 -2.07 8.37 -14.74
N LYS A 192 -1.27 7.62 -15.53
CA LYS A 192 0.09 7.98 -15.90
C LYS A 192 0.12 9.30 -16.68
N ASP A 193 -0.75 9.46 -17.68
CA ASP A 193 -0.89 10.69 -18.48
C ASP A 193 -1.29 11.90 -17.61
N ALA A 194 -2.01 11.66 -16.50
CA ALA A 194 -2.33 12.68 -15.51
C ALA A 194 -1.20 12.99 -14.54
N GLY A 195 -0.07 12.28 -14.60
CA GLY A 195 1.14 12.51 -13.82
C GLY A 195 1.46 11.48 -12.75
N ALA A 196 0.71 10.36 -12.65
CA ALA A 196 1.08 9.28 -11.73
C ALA A 196 2.39 8.61 -12.15
N THR A 197 3.34 8.49 -11.23
CA THR A 197 4.67 7.89 -11.47
C THR A 197 4.89 6.56 -10.75
N ILE A 198 4.01 6.22 -9.80
CA ILE A 198 4.06 4.97 -9.02
C ILE A 198 2.87 4.12 -9.42
N LEU A 199 3.11 3.07 -10.19
CA LEU A 199 2.09 2.25 -10.82
C LEU A 199 2.18 0.82 -10.30
N GLY A 200 1.13 0.34 -9.63
CA GLY A 200 1.14 -0.99 -9.04
C GLY A 200 -0.21 -1.68 -9.03
N GLY A 201 -0.15 -2.98 -8.78
CA GLY A 201 -1.32 -3.83 -8.55
C GLY A 201 -1.40 -4.27 -7.10
N CYS A 202 -2.61 -4.52 -6.62
CA CYS A 202 -2.93 -5.04 -5.30
C CYS A 202 -3.71 -6.36 -5.41
N CYS A 203 -4.70 -6.56 -4.58
CA CYS A 203 -5.53 -7.76 -4.57
C CYS A 203 -6.16 -8.06 -5.94
N GLU A 204 -6.25 -9.34 -6.29
CA GLU A 204 -6.78 -9.86 -7.56
C GLU A 204 -6.01 -9.41 -8.82
N THR A 205 -4.88 -8.72 -8.70
CA THR A 205 -3.99 -8.50 -9.83
C THR A 205 -2.99 -9.67 -9.97
N ARG A 206 -2.63 -9.96 -11.21
CA ARG A 206 -1.76 -11.09 -11.60
C ARG A 206 -0.51 -10.56 -12.31
N PRO A 207 0.54 -11.36 -12.48
CA PRO A 207 1.73 -10.96 -13.24
C PRO A 207 1.41 -10.39 -14.63
N SER A 208 0.35 -10.89 -15.28
CA SER A 208 -0.12 -10.37 -16.57
C SER A 208 -0.59 -8.92 -16.52
N HIS A 209 -1.18 -8.47 -15.40
CA HIS A 209 -1.56 -7.06 -15.20
C HIS A 209 -0.30 -6.19 -15.08
N ILE A 210 0.68 -6.61 -14.29
CA ILE A 210 1.95 -5.88 -14.13
C ILE A 210 2.73 -5.83 -15.45
N LYS A 211 2.73 -6.93 -16.21
CA LYS A 211 3.30 -6.93 -17.56
C LYS A 211 2.62 -5.91 -18.48
N ALA A 212 1.30 -5.78 -18.41
CA ALA A 212 0.57 -4.77 -19.17
C ALA A 212 0.94 -3.34 -18.72
N PHE A 213 1.10 -3.10 -17.41
CA PHE A 213 1.55 -1.79 -16.89
C PHE A 213 2.98 -1.44 -17.33
N SER A 214 3.89 -2.42 -17.38
CA SER A 214 5.27 -2.19 -17.82
C SER A 214 5.40 -1.80 -19.30
N GLN A 215 4.34 -1.95 -20.09
CA GLN A 215 4.30 -1.61 -21.52
C GLN A 215 3.63 -0.25 -21.80
N LEU A 216 3.23 0.49 -20.77
CA LEU A 216 2.60 1.81 -20.92
C LEU A 216 3.60 2.83 -21.50
N LYS A 217 3.10 3.65 -22.43
CA LYS A 217 3.90 4.68 -23.15
C LYS A 217 3.99 6.00 -22.37
#